data_f302336818b2d0253c534527b80d5386
#
_entry.id   f302336818b2d0253c534527b80d5386
#
_cell.length_a   1.000
_cell.length_b   1.000
_cell.length_c   1.000
_cell.angle_alpha   90.00
_cell.angle_beta   90.00
_cell.angle_gamma   90.00
#
_symmetry.space_group_name_H-M   'P 1'
#
loop_
_entity.id
_entity.type
_entity.pdbx_description
1 polymer ?
#
loop_
_entity_poly.entity_id
_entity_poly.type
_entity_poly.pdbx_seq_one_letter_code
_entity_poly.pdbx_strand_id
1 'polypeptide(L)'
;MCIIVYKPTGIESPSWATLHQCFDYNNDGAGFMYAENGKVYIQKGYMTWNSFKKAFKPFKNRVDLPLVLHFRITTHGGTEKGLCHPFPLTSNVTELKATKSVTDIGIAHNGFISMTSYASKGASDTSEFIRKYASCIIASPQWYRNPNANKVLAEVIGSRMLVLSNDGHGEVVGDGWVEEDGVMFSNTSYKEYAWWTSYKTTTKVTGVKGTKYYDDDYDTVMDNYTSFDDGCISNLKPTSDKGWDLDTGMPTYCKYWFDDDGMDAKEPNLACVGCVDYRYCWE
;
A
#
# COMPACT_ATOMS: atom_id res chain seq x y z
N MET A 1 -6.29 0.49 -3.36
CA MET A 1 -6.48 -0.38 -2.15
C MET A 1 -5.14 -0.60 -1.51
N CYS A 2 -5.07 -0.64 -0.17
CA CYS A 2 -3.86 -0.97 0.58
C CYS A 2 -3.24 -2.30 0.11
N ILE A 3 -1.99 -2.58 0.51
CA ILE A 3 -1.41 -3.90 0.31
C ILE A 3 -0.78 -4.41 1.60
N ILE A 4 -1.01 -5.70 1.89
CA ILE A 4 -0.32 -6.45 2.94
C ILE A 4 0.68 -7.37 2.24
N VAL A 5 1.89 -7.42 2.78
CA VAL A 5 2.94 -8.35 2.36
C VAL A 5 3.29 -9.22 3.58
N TYR A 6 3.10 -10.52 3.47
CA TYR A 6 3.46 -11.47 4.52
C TYR A 6 4.58 -12.39 4.05
N LYS A 7 5.66 -12.37 4.78
CA LYS A 7 6.83 -13.21 4.60
C LYS A 7 6.93 -14.17 5.77
N PRO A 8 6.64 -15.47 5.60
CA PRO A 8 6.85 -16.49 6.64
C PRO A 8 8.31 -16.63 7.05
N THR A 9 8.54 -17.28 8.19
CA THR A 9 9.88 -17.71 8.60
C THR A 9 10.50 -18.64 7.54
N GLY A 10 11.80 -18.49 7.27
CA GLY A 10 12.54 -19.29 6.28
C GLY A 10 12.48 -18.73 4.85
N ILE A 11 11.66 -17.72 4.59
CA ILE A 11 11.51 -17.09 3.28
C ILE A 11 12.31 -15.78 3.24
N GLU A 12 12.80 -15.39 2.08
CA GLU A 12 13.42 -14.09 1.86
C GLU A 12 12.36 -12.97 1.69
N SER A 13 12.68 -11.77 2.12
CA SER A 13 11.80 -10.64 1.88
C SER A 13 11.83 -10.23 0.39
N PRO A 14 10.74 -9.68 -0.17
CA PRO A 14 10.71 -9.17 -1.54
C PRO A 14 11.82 -8.15 -1.80
N SER A 15 12.20 -7.97 -3.06
CA SER A 15 13.22 -6.99 -3.45
C SER A 15 12.87 -5.57 -2.98
N TRP A 16 13.85 -4.69 -2.85
CA TRP A 16 13.58 -3.28 -2.57
C TRP A 16 12.73 -2.62 -3.66
N ALA A 17 12.89 -3.03 -4.92
CA ALA A 17 12.08 -2.55 -6.03
C ALA A 17 10.61 -2.93 -5.85
N THR A 18 10.32 -4.19 -5.50
CA THR A 18 8.96 -4.66 -5.21
C THR A 18 8.33 -3.90 -4.04
N LEU A 19 9.09 -3.72 -2.94
CA LEU A 19 8.60 -2.98 -1.77
C LEU A 19 8.38 -1.49 -2.07
N HIS A 20 9.24 -0.88 -2.89
CA HIS A 20 9.06 0.50 -3.34
C HIS A 20 7.79 0.65 -4.16
N GLN A 21 7.56 -0.28 -5.10
CA GLN A 21 6.34 -0.33 -5.87
C GLN A 21 5.08 -0.44 -5.00
N CYS A 22 5.12 -1.32 -3.96
CA CYS A 22 4.02 -1.39 -2.98
C CYS A 22 3.76 -0.04 -2.31
N PHE A 23 4.83 0.70 -1.98
CA PHE A 23 4.72 2.03 -1.37
C PHE A 23 4.22 3.08 -2.37
N ASP A 24 4.70 3.10 -3.60
CA ASP A 24 4.33 4.11 -4.61
C ASP A 24 2.84 4.08 -4.93
N TYR A 25 2.26 2.90 -5.01
CA TYR A 25 0.81 2.75 -5.22
C TYR A 25 -0.03 2.91 -3.93
N ASN A 26 0.62 2.96 -2.75
CA ASN A 26 -0.07 3.03 -1.46
C ASN A 26 0.74 3.95 -0.51
N ASN A 27 0.87 5.24 -0.87
CA ASN A 27 1.82 6.17 -0.28
C ASN A 27 1.29 7.01 0.89
N ASP A 28 0.14 6.66 1.45
CA ASP A 28 -0.45 7.35 2.63
C ASP A 28 0.10 6.83 3.96
N GLY A 29 1.17 6.06 3.90
CA GLY A 29 1.92 5.59 5.04
C GLY A 29 2.17 4.09 5.05
N ALA A 30 3.19 3.69 5.78
CA ALA A 30 3.60 2.30 5.91
C ALA A 30 3.85 1.90 7.36
N GLY A 31 3.87 0.60 7.58
CA GLY A 31 4.30 -0.01 8.83
C GLY A 31 4.62 -1.48 8.64
N PHE A 32 5.21 -2.07 9.67
CA PHE A 32 5.53 -3.49 9.68
C PHE A 32 5.44 -4.07 11.09
N MET A 33 5.30 -5.37 11.16
CA MET A 33 5.39 -6.15 12.40
C MET A 33 6.16 -7.44 12.18
N TYR A 34 6.70 -7.97 13.26
CA TYR A 34 7.40 -9.25 13.30
C TYR A 34 7.22 -9.90 14.66
N ALA A 35 7.34 -11.23 14.70
CA ALA A 35 7.33 -11.99 15.95
C ALA A 35 8.75 -12.43 16.31
N GLU A 36 9.14 -12.15 17.53
CA GLU A 36 10.44 -12.52 18.08
C GLU A 36 10.34 -12.67 19.62
N ASN A 37 11.02 -13.65 20.18
CA ASN A 37 11.06 -13.87 21.65
C ASN A 37 9.69 -13.96 22.32
N GLY A 38 8.71 -14.61 21.67
CA GLY A 38 7.36 -14.79 22.22
C GLY A 38 6.51 -13.50 22.26
N LYS A 39 6.84 -12.49 21.45
CA LYS A 39 6.09 -11.25 21.31
C LYS A 39 6.02 -10.81 19.86
N VAL A 40 4.99 -10.03 19.55
CA VAL A 40 4.87 -9.30 18.28
C VAL A 40 5.26 -7.85 18.50
N TYR A 41 6.21 -7.40 17.70
CA TYR A 41 6.70 -6.03 17.68
C TYR A 41 6.10 -5.29 16.49
N ILE A 42 5.52 -4.13 16.73
CA ILE A 42 4.86 -3.31 15.70
C ILE A 42 5.60 -1.98 15.58
N GLN A 43 5.86 -1.57 14.35
CA GLN A 43 6.36 -0.24 14.02
C GLN A 43 5.57 0.29 12.82
N LYS A 44 5.03 1.53 12.92
CA LYS A 44 4.15 2.09 11.88
C LYS A 44 4.20 3.63 11.83
N GLY A 45 3.50 4.20 10.86
CA GLY A 45 3.44 5.67 10.69
C GLY A 45 4.61 6.23 9.91
N TYR A 46 5.20 5.44 9.03
CA TYR A 46 6.22 5.88 8.09
C TYR A 46 5.55 6.51 6.87
N MET A 47 5.51 7.83 6.82
CA MET A 47 4.78 8.61 5.81
C MET A 47 5.59 8.84 4.53
N THR A 48 6.86 8.42 4.48
CA THR A 48 7.72 8.50 3.29
C THR A 48 8.46 7.20 3.09
N TRP A 49 8.77 6.87 1.83
CA TRP A 49 9.57 5.70 1.48
C TRP A 49 10.90 5.66 2.25
N ASN A 50 11.64 6.76 2.26
CA ASN A 50 12.94 6.82 2.91
C ASN A 50 12.87 6.54 4.42
N SER A 51 11.81 7.02 5.09
CA SER A 51 11.61 6.75 6.52
C SER A 51 11.28 5.29 6.78
N PHE A 52 10.45 4.67 5.91
CA PHE A 52 10.13 3.25 5.96
C PHE A 52 11.37 2.39 5.66
N LYS A 53 12.05 2.65 4.54
CA LYS A 53 13.26 1.92 4.11
C LYS A 53 14.33 1.92 5.20
N LYS A 54 14.59 3.09 5.79
CA LYS A 54 15.55 3.23 6.90
C LYS A 54 15.17 2.36 8.11
N ALA A 55 13.91 2.37 8.51
CA ALA A 55 13.42 1.61 9.66
C ALA A 55 13.37 0.10 9.39
N PHE A 56 13.00 -0.31 8.16
CA PHE A 56 12.90 -1.72 7.78
C PHE A 56 14.24 -2.35 7.40
N LYS A 57 15.25 -1.58 7.02
CA LYS A 57 16.57 -2.07 6.58
C LYS A 57 17.18 -3.15 7.50
N PRO A 58 17.14 -3.05 8.84
CA PRO A 58 17.66 -4.09 9.74
C PRO A 58 16.93 -5.45 9.63
N PHE A 59 15.70 -5.45 9.14
CA PHE A 59 14.83 -6.63 9.06
C PHE A 59 14.78 -7.24 7.67
N LYS A 60 15.23 -6.54 6.65
CA LYS A 60 15.13 -6.92 5.24
C LYS A 60 15.66 -8.31 4.93
N ASN A 61 16.77 -8.68 5.54
CA ASN A 61 17.45 -9.96 5.32
C ASN A 61 17.25 -10.97 6.46
N ARG A 62 16.32 -10.71 7.40
CA ARG A 62 16.01 -11.59 8.52
C ARG A 62 15.06 -12.70 8.05
N VAL A 63 15.62 -13.80 7.52
CA VAL A 63 14.86 -15.00 7.11
C VAL A 63 14.29 -15.75 8.30
N ASP A 64 14.89 -15.61 9.46
CA ASP A 64 14.52 -16.25 10.73
C ASP A 64 13.24 -15.66 11.36
N LEU A 65 12.78 -14.49 10.92
CA LEU A 65 11.58 -13.84 11.44
C LEU A 65 10.41 -13.92 10.46
N PRO A 66 9.19 -14.19 10.91
CA PRO A 66 8.00 -13.85 10.14
C PRO A 66 7.83 -12.34 10.11
N LEU A 67 7.59 -11.78 8.94
CA LEU A 67 7.46 -10.34 8.72
C LEU A 67 6.14 -10.02 8.02
N VAL A 68 5.45 -9.01 8.50
CA VAL A 68 4.24 -8.47 7.87
C VAL A 68 4.45 -6.99 7.62
N LEU A 69 4.34 -6.58 6.37
CA LEU A 69 4.42 -5.18 5.97
C LEU A 69 3.05 -4.73 5.47
N HIS A 70 2.74 -3.47 5.68
CA HIS A 70 1.51 -2.87 5.19
C HIS A 70 1.81 -1.50 4.58
N PHE A 71 1.32 -1.27 3.36
CA PHE A 71 1.38 0.01 2.66
C PHE A 71 -0.05 0.50 2.46
N ARG A 72 -0.31 1.72 2.91
CA ARG A 72 -1.64 2.26 3.05
C ARG A 72 -1.99 3.22 1.92
N ILE A 73 -3.22 3.09 1.42
CA ILE A 73 -3.93 4.19 0.75
C ILE A 73 -5.20 4.50 1.56
N THR A 74 -5.43 5.77 1.83
CA THR A 74 -6.52 6.20 2.70
C THR A 74 -7.81 6.30 1.90
N THR A 75 -8.77 5.46 2.24
CA THR A 75 -10.15 5.54 1.74
C THR A 75 -11.09 6.13 2.79
N HIS A 76 -10.78 5.91 4.07
CA HIS A 76 -11.55 6.39 5.23
C HIS A 76 -10.63 6.75 6.39
N GLY A 77 -10.97 7.78 7.22
CA GLY A 77 -10.36 8.09 8.54
C GLY A 77 -9.22 9.08 8.46
N GLY A 78 -8.63 9.61 7.56
CA GLY A 78 -7.49 10.56 7.57
C GLY A 78 -6.12 9.89 7.52
N THR A 79 -5.08 10.71 7.27
CA THR A 79 -3.69 10.26 7.00
C THR A 79 -2.79 10.35 8.23
N GLU A 80 -3.33 10.19 9.44
CA GLU A 80 -2.54 10.23 10.67
C GLU A 80 -1.62 9.01 10.79
N LYS A 81 -0.39 9.23 11.30
CA LYS A 81 0.60 8.15 11.56
C LYS A 81 0.04 7.02 12.42
N GLY A 82 -0.77 7.34 13.42
CA GLY A 82 -1.39 6.37 14.31
C GLY A 82 -2.42 5.46 13.64
N LEU A 83 -2.95 5.85 12.47
CA LEU A 83 -3.91 5.07 11.69
C LEU A 83 -3.27 4.16 10.63
N CYS A 84 -1.95 4.21 10.46
CA CYS A 84 -1.25 3.22 9.67
C CYS A 84 -1.35 1.84 10.33
N HIS A 85 -1.44 0.78 9.51
CA HIS A 85 -1.29 -0.60 9.98
C HIS A 85 0.20 -0.97 10.17
N PRO A 86 0.50 -2.05 10.93
CA PRO A 86 -0.40 -2.93 11.69
C PRO A 86 -0.89 -2.32 13.00
N PHE A 87 -1.86 -2.99 13.63
CA PHE A 87 -2.39 -2.64 14.96
C PHE A 87 -2.18 -3.78 15.96
N PRO A 88 -1.95 -3.49 17.26
CA PRO A 88 -2.05 -4.48 18.31
C PRO A 88 -3.50 -4.91 18.52
N LEU A 89 -3.74 -6.15 18.95
CA LEU A 89 -5.04 -6.58 19.43
C LEU A 89 -5.27 -6.00 20.83
N THR A 90 -6.00 -4.91 20.92
CA THR A 90 -6.30 -4.19 22.17
C THR A 90 -7.57 -3.36 22.03
N SER A 91 -8.27 -3.14 23.14
CA SER A 91 -9.38 -2.19 23.21
C SER A 91 -8.93 -0.75 23.55
N ASN A 92 -7.66 -0.56 23.89
CA ASN A 92 -7.10 0.73 24.29
C ASN A 92 -6.76 1.61 23.06
N VAL A 93 -7.47 2.73 22.93
CA VAL A 93 -7.31 3.66 21.79
C VAL A 93 -5.89 4.25 21.72
N THR A 94 -5.24 4.51 22.85
CA THR A 94 -3.88 5.06 22.90
C THR A 94 -2.88 4.05 22.35
N GLU A 95 -3.02 2.78 22.71
CA GLU A 95 -2.17 1.70 22.17
C GLU A 95 -2.42 1.48 20.67
N LEU A 96 -3.69 1.52 20.22
CA LEU A 96 -4.03 1.43 18.80
C LEU A 96 -3.37 2.55 17.97
N LYS A 97 -3.25 3.76 18.52
CA LYS A 97 -2.62 4.92 17.86
C LYS A 97 -1.09 4.99 18.03
N ALA A 98 -0.51 4.19 18.90
CA ALA A 98 0.93 4.17 19.12
C ALA A 98 1.66 3.75 17.83
N THR A 99 2.75 4.45 17.50
CA THR A 99 3.59 4.13 16.33
C THR A 99 4.59 3.01 16.60
N LYS A 100 4.78 2.65 17.85
CA LYS A 100 5.54 1.46 18.28
C LYS A 100 4.78 0.79 19.41
N SER A 101 4.63 -0.51 19.34
CA SER A 101 4.00 -1.33 20.37
C SER A 101 4.55 -2.74 20.39
N VAL A 102 4.35 -3.42 21.54
CA VAL A 102 4.66 -4.83 21.75
C VAL A 102 3.37 -5.50 22.23
N THR A 103 3.01 -6.62 21.64
CA THR A 103 1.74 -7.31 21.90
C THR A 103 1.92 -8.81 21.74
N ASP A 104 0.90 -9.58 22.06
CA ASP A 104 0.85 -11.02 21.75
C ASP A 104 0.26 -11.28 20.36
N ILE A 105 -0.52 -10.33 19.82
CA ILE A 105 -1.18 -10.48 18.53
C ILE A 105 -1.17 -9.13 17.80
N GLY A 106 -0.69 -9.16 16.55
CA GLY A 106 -0.72 -8.01 15.64
C GLY A 106 -1.65 -8.26 14.45
N ILE A 107 -2.29 -7.22 13.94
CA ILE A 107 -3.30 -7.29 12.89
C ILE A 107 -3.01 -6.28 11.78
N ALA A 108 -2.98 -6.74 10.53
CA ALA A 108 -2.97 -5.91 9.33
C ALA A 108 -4.21 -6.23 8.48
N HIS A 109 -4.86 -5.20 7.96
CA HIS A 109 -6.11 -5.35 7.20
C HIS A 109 -6.00 -4.59 5.87
N ASN A 110 -6.57 -5.19 4.81
CA ASN A 110 -6.71 -4.58 3.48
C ASN A 110 -8.14 -4.75 2.99
N GLY A 111 -8.89 -3.67 2.94
CA GLY A 111 -10.27 -3.61 2.53
C GLY A 111 -11.09 -2.63 3.37
N PHE A 112 -12.37 -2.90 3.48
CA PHE A 112 -13.32 -2.12 4.27
C PHE A 112 -14.19 -3.07 5.11
N ILE A 113 -14.33 -2.78 6.41
CA ILE A 113 -15.13 -3.56 7.33
C ILE A 113 -16.48 -2.84 7.53
N SER A 114 -17.51 -3.34 6.86
CA SER A 114 -18.82 -2.67 6.78
C SER A 114 -19.51 -2.49 8.13
N MET A 115 -19.34 -3.43 9.07
CA MET A 115 -19.94 -3.34 10.40
C MET A 115 -19.40 -2.19 11.27
N THR A 116 -18.29 -1.56 10.83
CA THR A 116 -17.68 -0.41 11.51
C THR A 116 -17.68 0.84 10.64
N SER A 117 -18.57 0.91 9.64
CA SER A 117 -18.70 2.05 8.70
C SER A 117 -18.95 3.39 9.38
N TYR A 118 -19.50 3.39 10.59
CA TYR A 118 -19.70 4.57 11.44
C TYR A 118 -18.59 4.71 12.50
N ALA A 119 -17.35 4.49 12.09
CA ALA A 119 -16.19 4.68 12.98
C ALA A 119 -16.18 6.08 13.59
N SER A 120 -15.76 6.18 14.84
CA SER A 120 -15.64 7.47 15.54
C SER A 120 -14.69 8.39 14.77
N LYS A 121 -14.93 9.70 14.84
CA LYS A 121 -14.04 10.69 14.22
C LYS A 121 -12.58 10.47 14.67
N GLY A 122 -11.67 10.28 13.71
CA GLY A 122 -10.25 10.00 13.98
C GLY A 122 -9.94 8.53 14.31
N ALA A 123 -10.83 7.59 13.94
CA ALA A 123 -10.58 6.15 13.94
C ALA A 123 -10.73 5.61 12.51
N SER A 124 -10.08 4.49 12.20
CA SER A 124 -10.35 3.71 11.00
C SER A 124 -11.36 2.59 11.32
N ASP A 125 -12.03 2.07 10.29
CA ASP A 125 -12.90 0.89 10.38
C ASP A 125 -12.18 -0.28 11.08
N THR A 126 -10.95 -0.56 10.69
CA THR A 126 -10.11 -1.61 11.27
C THR A 126 -9.81 -1.36 12.74
N SER A 127 -9.44 -0.14 13.14
CA SER A 127 -9.15 0.16 14.54
C SER A 127 -10.40 0.05 15.43
N GLU A 128 -11.58 0.44 14.91
CA GLU A 128 -12.86 0.24 15.60
C GLU A 128 -13.26 -1.23 15.69
N PHE A 129 -13.02 -2.01 14.62
CA PHE A 129 -13.24 -3.45 14.64
C PHE A 129 -12.38 -4.13 15.71
N ILE A 130 -11.09 -3.83 15.74
CA ILE A 130 -10.18 -4.39 16.74
C ILE A 130 -10.64 -4.03 18.15
N ARG A 131 -10.95 -2.77 18.37
CA ARG A 131 -11.36 -2.26 19.68
C ARG A 131 -12.62 -2.91 20.23
N LYS A 132 -13.60 -3.19 19.35
CA LYS A 132 -14.95 -3.62 19.76
C LYS A 132 -15.18 -5.11 19.63
N TYR A 133 -14.61 -5.75 18.63
CA TYR A 133 -15.07 -7.09 18.20
C TYR A 133 -13.95 -8.13 18.07
N ALA A 134 -12.74 -7.72 17.66
CA ALA A 134 -11.71 -8.69 17.29
C ALA A 134 -11.35 -9.65 18.44
N SER A 135 -11.30 -9.19 19.68
CA SER A 135 -11.01 -10.02 20.84
C SER A 135 -12.06 -11.09 21.14
N CYS A 136 -13.28 -10.92 20.62
CA CYS A 136 -14.34 -11.96 20.77
C CYS A 136 -14.06 -13.17 19.87
N ILE A 137 -13.37 -12.97 18.75
CA ILE A 137 -13.04 -14.01 17.78
C ILE A 137 -11.61 -14.51 18.00
N ILE A 138 -10.68 -13.57 18.19
CA ILE A 138 -9.25 -13.81 18.41
C ILE A 138 -9.01 -13.83 19.93
N ALA A 139 -9.45 -14.90 20.58
CA ALA A 139 -9.47 -14.98 22.05
C ALA A 139 -8.10 -15.31 22.68
N SER A 140 -7.14 -15.83 21.90
CA SER A 140 -5.81 -16.21 22.37
C SER A 140 -4.78 -16.17 21.21
N PRO A 141 -3.46 -16.15 21.49
CA PRO A 141 -2.45 -16.24 20.44
C PRO A 141 -2.57 -17.50 19.55
N GLN A 142 -3.16 -18.56 20.04
CA GLN A 142 -3.37 -19.80 19.29
C GLN A 142 -4.78 -19.93 18.69
N TRP A 143 -5.52 -18.84 18.54
CA TRP A 143 -6.87 -18.79 17.98
C TRP A 143 -6.99 -19.49 16.61
N TYR A 144 -5.96 -19.41 15.80
CA TYR A 144 -5.87 -20.02 14.46
C TYR A 144 -5.99 -21.54 14.47
N ARG A 145 -5.75 -22.21 15.60
CA ARG A 145 -5.95 -23.66 15.74
C ARG A 145 -7.43 -24.07 15.69
N ASN A 146 -8.33 -23.10 15.81
CA ASN A 146 -9.75 -23.32 15.57
C ASN A 146 -10.12 -22.86 14.15
N PRO A 147 -10.30 -23.78 13.18
CA PRO A 147 -10.60 -23.43 11.79
C PRO A 147 -11.92 -22.65 11.63
N ASN A 148 -12.86 -22.81 12.58
CA ASN A 148 -14.11 -22.05 12.56
C ASN A 148 -13.88 -20.57 12.93
N ALA A 149 -12.90 -20.26 13.77
CA ALA A 149 -12.59 -18.87 14.11
C ALA A 149 -12.08 -18.09 12.88
N ASN A 150 -11.23 -18.70 12.03
CA ASN A 150 -10.80 -18.09 10.78
C ASN A 150 -11.98 -17.86 9.83
N LYS A 151 -12.88 -18.85 9.65
CA LYS A 151 -14.07 -18.69 8.82
C LYS A 151 -14.97 -17.56 9.30
N VAL A 152 -15.27 -17.53 10.61
CA VAL A 152 -16.07 -16.45 11.21
C VAL A 152 -15.40 -15.09 10.98
N LEU A 153 -14.09 -15.00 11.18
CA LEU A 153 -13.37 -13.75 10.95
C LEU A 153 -13.44 -13.32 9.48
N ALA A 154 -13.26 -14.24 8.54
CA ALA A 154 -13.36 -13.96 7.10
C ALA A 154 -14.74 -13.44 6.69
N GLU A 155 -15.80 -14.07 7.18
CA GLU A 155 -17.20 -13.66 6.93
C GLU A 155 -17.48 -12.26 7.51
N VAL A 156 -17.01 -11.99 8.73
CA VAL A 156 -17.25 -10.72 9.42
C VAL A 156 -16.53 -9.55 8.74
N ILE A 157 -15.28 -9.74 8.31
CA ILE A 157 -14.51 -8.67 7.67
C ILE A 157 -14.84 -8.48 6.19
N GLY A 158 -15.26 -9.53 5.47
CA GLY A 158 -15.59 -9.50 4.05
C GLY A 158 -14.46 -9.05 3.13
N SER A 159 -13.21 -9.14 3.59
CA SER A 159 -12.02 -8.59 2.95
C SER A 159 -10.77 -9.41 3.33
N ARG A 160 -9.57 -8.80 3.34
CA ARG A 160 -8.32 -9.52 3.64
C ARG A 160 -7.67 -9.02 4.90
N MET A 161 -7.30 -9.94 5.76
CA MET A 161 -6.61 -9.63 7.01
C MET A 161 -5.45 -10.61 7.23
N LEU A 162 -4.40 -10.15 7.86
CA LEU A 162 -3.35 -11.00 8.38
C LEU A 162 -3.25 -10.79 9.89
N VAL A 163 -3.26 -11.88 10.63
CA VAL A 163 -3.09 -11.90 12.08
C VAL A 163 -1.79 -12.61 12.40
N LEU A 164 -0.84 -11.90 12.99
CA LEU A 164 0.44 -12.44 13.43
C LEU A 164 0.39 -12.70 14.93
N SER A 165 0.66 -13.93 15.33
CA SER A 165 0.70 -14.39 16.72
C SER A 165 2.12 -14.38 17.28
N ASN A 166 2.25 -14.32 18.59
CA ASN A 166 3.53 -14.23 19.31
C ASN A 166 4.42 -15.48 19.18
N ASP A 167 3.88 -16.62 18.74
CA ASP A 167 4.62 -17.84 18.41
C ASP A 167 5.17 -17.86 16.97
N GLY A 168 4.97 -16.75 16.22
CA GLY A 168 5.45 -16.60 14.85
C GLY A 168 4.48 -17.09 13.78
N HIS A 169 3.31 -17.62 14.15
CA HIS A 169 2.29 -18.02 13.17
C HIS A 169 1.60 -16.79 12.60
N GLY A 170 1.60 -16.67 11.26
CA GLY A 170 0.83 -15.67 10.53
C GLY A 170 -0.37 -16.33 9.86
N GLU A 171 -1.57 -15.98 10.29
CA GLU A 171 -2.82 -16.51 9.73
C GLU A 171 -3.36 -15.56 8.68
N VAL A 172 -3.50 -16.09 7.46
CA VAL A 172 -4.07 -15.39 6.29
C VAL A 172 -5.59 -15.57 6.32
N VAL A 173 -6.32 -14.47 6.31
CA VAL A 173 -7.79 -14.45 6.40
C VAL A 173 -8.37 -13.79 5.15
N GLY A 174 -9.43 -14.38 4.59
CA GLY A 174 -10.10 -13.92 3.37
C GLY A 174 -9.43 -14.40 2.09
N ASP A 175 -10.14 -14.27 0.97
CA ASP A 175 -9.75 -14.82 -0.33
C ASP A 175 -8.96 -13.83 -1.18
N GLY A 176 -8.35 -14.34 -2.28
CA GLY A 176 -7.69 -13.52 -3.30
C GLY A 176 -6.28 -13.07 -2.94
N TRP A 177 -5.62 -13.77 -2.02
CA TRP A 177 -4.19 -13.63 -1.79
C TRP A 177 -3.39 -14.22 -2.95
N VAL A 178 -2.23 -13.63 -3.22
CA VAL A 178 -1.29 -14.07 -4.27
C VAL A 178 -0.01 -14.48 -3.60
N GLU A 179 0.49 -15.67 -3.93
CA GLU A 179 1.77 -16.18 -3.44
C GLU A 179 2.83 -16.05 -4.53
N GLU A 180 4.00 -15.49 -4.19
CA GLU A 180 5.19 -15.45 -5.04
C GLU A 180 6.42 -15.72 -4.18
N ASP A 181 7.20 -16.74 -4.57
CA ASP A 181 8.41 -17.17 -3.88
C ASP A 181 8.22 -17.41 -2.37
N GLY A 182 7.04 -17.89 -1.98
CA GLY A 182 6.65 -18.12 -0.59
C GLY A 182 6.19 -16.87 0.18
N VAL A 183 6.16 -15.72 -0.46
CA VAL A 183 5.62 -14.47 0.09
C VAL A 183 4.16 -14.29 -0.33
N MET A 184 3.29 -13.96 0.64
CA MET A 184 1.87 -13.72 0.39
C MET A 184 1.59 -12.22 0.25
N PHE A 185 0.91 -11.85 -0.83
CA PHE A 185 0.45 -10.48 -1.09
C PHE A 185 -1.07 -10.43 -1.07
N SER A 186 -1.64 -9.43 -0.42
CA SER A 186 -3.10 -9.29 -0.34
C SER A 186 -3.76 -8.82 -1.64
N ASN A 187 -3.00 -8.36 -2.62
CA ASN A 187 -3.42 -8.05 -4.00
C ASN A 187 -2.20 -7.95 -4.93
N THR A 188 -2.43 -7.57 -6.18
CA THR A 188 -1.39 -7.50 -7.23
C THR A 188 -0.88 -6.09 -7.51
N SER A 189 -1.17 -5.11 -6.66
CA SER A 189 -0.79 -3.70 -6.91
C SER A 189 0.72 -3.43 -6.91
N TYR A 190 1.54 -4.41 -6.51
CA TYR A 190 3.00 -4.36 -6.63
C TYR A 190 3.53 -4.79 -8.00
N LYS A 191 2.67 -5.32 -8.89
CA LYS A 191 3.07 -5.73 -10.24
C LYS A 191 3.04 -4.54 -11.17
N GLU A 192 4.11 -4.37 -11.96
CA GLU A 192 4.06 -3.46 -13.10
C GLU A 192 3.04 -4.00 -14.11
N TYR A 193 2.17 -3.13 -14.62
CA TYR A 193 1.29 -3.53 -15.73
C TYR A 193 2.14 -3.80 -16.99
N ALA A 194 1.92 -4.94 -17.64
CA ALA A 194 2.73 -5.41 -18.78
C ALA A 194 2.78 -4.42 -19.96
N TRP A 195 1.81 -3.50 -20.08
CA TRP A 195 1.82 -2.45 -21.10
C TRP A 195 2.90 -1.37 -20.84
N TRP A 196 3.31 -1.13 -19.59
CA TRP A 196 4.39 -0.20 -19.26
C TRP A 196 5.77 -0.78 -19.61
N THR A 197 5.96 -2.08 -19.49
CA THR A 197 7.21 -2.75 -19.84
C THR A 197 7.44 -2.84 -21.34
N SER A 198 6.39 -2.95 -22.16
CA SER A 198 6.51 -2.97 -23.63
C SER A 198 6.97 -1.61 -24.19
N TYR A 199 6.74 -0.50 -23.47
CA TYR A 199 7.22 0.83 -23.89
C TYR A 199 8.71 1.05 -23.62
N LYS A 200 9.27 0.43 -22.57
CA LYS A 200 10.72 0.55 -22.24
C LYS A 200 11.63 -0.18 -23.23
N THR A 201 11.09 -1.15 -23.99
CA THR A 201 11.89 -2.03 -24.87
C THR A 201 12.04 -1.51 -26.30
N THR A 202 11.35 -0.44 -26.74
CA THR A 202 11.37 0.04 -28.13
C THR A 202 12.22 1.27 -28.38
N THR A 203 12.75 1.96 -27.39
CA THR A 203 13.74 3.03 -27.60
C THR A 203 15.16 2.48 -27.45
N LYS A 204 15.67 1.82 -28.51
CA LYS A 204 17.12 1.70 -28.70
C LYS A 204 17.66 3.10 -28.94
N VAL A 205 18.13 3.77 -27.89
CA VAL A 205 19.05 4.91 -28.04
C VAL A 205 20.39 4.32 -28.46
N THR A 206 20.65 4.32 -29.77
CA THR A 206 21.96 4.00 -30.31
C THR A 206 22.90 5.17 -29.96
N GLY A 207 23.79 4.97 -29.01
CA GLY A 207 24.91 5.90 -28.84
C GLY A 207 25.47 6.14 -27.43
N VAL A 208 25.20 5.33 -26.42
CA VAL A 208 25.93 5.44 -25.15
C VAL A 208 26.57 4.09 -24.79
N LYS A 209 27.92 4.10 -24.78
CA LYS A 209 28.73 2.95 -24.35
C LYS A 209 28.45 2.62 -22.89
N GLY A 210 28.19 1.34 -22.68
CA GLY A 210 27.88 0.61 -21.47
C GLY A 210 28.34 1.18 -20.14
N THR A 211 27.37 1.36 -19.26
CA THR A 211 27.56 1.27 -17.81
C THR A 211 26.81 0.04 -17.32
N LYS A 212 27.55 -0.81 -16.62
CA LYS A 212 27.01 -1.99 -15.98
C LYS A 212 26.02 -1.56 -14.90
N TYR A 213 24.79 -2.09 -14.97
CA TYR A 213 23.84 -2.00 -13.88
C TYR A 213 24.39 -2.78 -12.69
N TYR A 214 24.65 -2.08 -11.59
CA TYR A 214 24.82 -2.65 -10.26
C TYR A 214 23.53 -2.42 -9.48
N ASP A 215 23.05 -3.51 -8.86
CA ASP A 215 21.76 -3.60 -8.15
C ASP A 215 21.68 -2.75 -6.85
N ASP A 216 22.74 -2.04 -6.48
CA ASP A 216 22.87 -1.35 -5.19
C ASP A 216 22.69 0.19 -5.25
N ASP A 217 22.46 0.81 -6.44
CA ASP A 217 22.50 2.26 -6.59
C ASP A 217 21.24 2.89 -7.21
N TYR A 218 20.06 2.30 -6.96
CA TYR A 218 18.79 2.88 -7.40
C TYR A 218 18.51 4.27 -6.77
N ASP A 219 19.08 4.51 -5.58
CA ASP A 219 18.89 5.78 -4.85
C ASP A 219 19.70 6.95 -5.45
N THR A 220 20.85 6.71 -6.10
CA THR A 220 21.69 7.77 -6.70
C THR A 220 21.18 8.24 -8.04
N VAL A 221 20.39 7.44 -8.74
CA VAL A 221 19.87 7.79 -10.07
C VAL A 221 18.63 8.69 -9.96
N MET A 222 17.83 8.52 -8.90
CA MET A 222 16.60 9.34 -8.74
C MET A 222 16.87 10.73 -8.14
N ASP A 223 17.92 10.91 -7.34
CA ASP A 223 18.29 12.25 -6.82
C ASP A 223 18.82 13.20 -7.90
N ASN A 224 19.21 12.67 -9.09
CA ASN A 224 19.64 13.46 -10.24
C ASN A 224 18.52 13.74 -11.26
N TYR A 225 17.32 13.18 -11.07
CA TYR A 225 16.14 13.48 -11.91
C TYR A 225 15.24 14.53 -11.26
N THR A 226 15.81 15.68 -10.87
CA THR A 226 15.02 16.84 -10.42
C THR A 226 14.58 17.74 -11.56
N SER A 227 14.71 17.31 -12.81
CA SER A 227 14.12 18.03 -13.94
C SER A 227 13.66 17.05 -15.01
N PHE A 228 12.48 16.48 -14.84
CA PHE A 228 11.67 16.21 -16.01
C PHE A 228 11.25 17.57 -16.57
N ASP A 229 11.99 18.03 -17.53
CA ASP A 229 11.58 19.10 -18.42
C ASP A 229 10.55 18.49 -19.39
N ASP A 230 9.39 18.15 -18.83
CA ASP A 230 8.21 17.72 -19.57
C ASP A 230 7.60 18.99 -20.16
N GLY A 231 8.02 19.27 -21.37
CA GLY A 231 7.51 20.37 -22.19
C GLY A 231 5.97 20.38 -22.37
N CYS A 232 5.24 19.49 -21.69
CA CYS A 232 3.79 19.45 -21.62
C CYS A 232 3.21 20.26 -20.45
N ILE A 233 3.94 20.52 -19.35
CA ILE A 233 3.35 21.09 -18.12
C ILE A 233 3.86 22.49 -17.80
N SER A 234 5.03 22.92 -18.32
CA SER A 234 5.64 24.19 -17.94
C SER A 234 4.91 25.46 -18.39
N ASN A 235 3.90 25.35 -19.28
CA ASN A 235 3.14 26.50 -19.78
C ASN A 235 1.68 26.56 -19.33
N LEU A 236 1.19 25.60 -18.55
CA LEU A 236 -0.12 25.68 -17.96
C LEU A 236 -0.04 26.34 -16.58
N LYS A 237 0.01 27.67 -16.55
CA LYS A 237 -0.36 28.39 -15.33
C LYS A 237 -1.79 27.97 -14.98
N PRO A 238 -2.06 27.44 -13.76
CA PRO A 238 -3.41 27.24 -13.32
C PRO A 238 -4.13 28.58 -13.39
N THR A 239 -5.13 28.71 -14.24
CA THR A 239 -6.06 29.80 -14.12
C THR A 239 -6.80 29.61 -12.78
N SER A 240 -7.11 30.68 -12.09
CA SER A 240 -7.68 30.71 -10.75
C SER A 240 -9.02 29.98 -10.58
N ASP A 241 -9.59 29.45 -11.64
CA ASP A 241 -10.88 28.77 -11.72
C ASP A 241 -10.65 27.27 -12.00
N LYS A 242 -10.11 26.58 -11.00
CA LYS A 242 -10.05 25.09 -10.99
C LYS A 242 -11.46 24.57 -10.70
N GLY A 243 -12.33 24.59 -11.69
CA GLY A 243 -13.66 24.02 -11.63
C GLY A 243 -13.74 22.76 -12.49
N TRP A 244 -14.67 21.90 -12.14
CA TRP A 244 -15.16 20.84 -13.01
C TRP A 244 -16.29 21.41 -13.83
N ASP A 245 -16.30 21.09 -15.12
CA ASP A 245 -17.47 21.36 -15.95
C ASP A 245 -18.60 20.42 -15.48
N LEU A 246 -19.69 21.01 -15.00
CA LEU A 246 -20.81 20.29 -14.40
C LEU A 246 -21.63 19.50 -15.44
N ASP A 247 -21.54 19.87 -16.71
CA ASP A 247 -22.30 19.24 -17.78
C ASP A 247 -21.53 18.02 -18.35
N THR A 248 -20.21 18.11 -18.39
CA THR A 248 -19.35 17.04 -18.93
C THR A 248 -18.66 16.20 -17.84
N GLY A 249 -18.64 16.66 -16.59
CA GLY A 249 -17.95 16.01 -15.48
C GLY A 249 -16.41 16.06 -15.59
N MET A 250 -15.87 16.99 -16.42
CA MET A 250 -14.45 17.07 -16.72
C MET A 250 -13.76 18.26 -16.11
N PRO A 251 -12.43 18.16 -15.83
CA PRO A 251 -11.64 19.31 -15.42
C PRO A 251 -11.63 20.37 -16.52
N THR A 252 -12.07 21.59 -16.23
CA THR A 252 -12.12 22.72 -17.19
C THR A 252 -10.76 23.14 -17.73
N TYR A 253 -9.67 22.59 -17.20
CA TYR A 253 -8.29 22.89 -17.58
C TYR A 253 -7.64 21.84 -18.51
N CYS A 254 -8.33 20.74 -18.84
CA CYS A 254 -7.76 19.71 -19.72
C CYS A 254 -7.89 20.11 -21.20
N LYS A 255 -6.80 20.61 -21.80
CA LYS A 255 -6.78 21.05 -23.20
C LYS A 255 -6.77 19.90 -24.22
N TYR A 256 -6.60 18.66 -23.79
CA TYR A 256 -6.50 17.48 -24.66
C TYR A 256 -7.80 16.67 -24.69
N TRP A 257 -8.83 17.14 -23.97
CA TRP A 257 -10.10 16.43 -23.92
C TRP A 257 -10.92 16.55 -25.22
N PHE A 258 -10.81 17.68 -25.90
CA PHE A 258 -11.46 17.90 -27.17
C PHE A 258 -10.45 17.68 -28.31
N ASP A 259 -10.87 17.03 -29.38
CA ASP A 259 -10.13 17.03 -30.64
C ASP A 259 -10.12 18.43 -31.26
N ASP A 260 -9.33 18.62 -32.31
CA ASP A 260 -9.22 19.91 -33.01
C ASP A 260 -10.54 20.41 -33.60
N ASP A 261 -11.55 19.53 -33.73
CA ASP A 261 -12.88 19.83 -34.25
C ASP A 261 -13.92 20.12 -33.13
N GLY A 262 -13.52 20.08 -31.85
CA GLY A 262 -14.37 20.34 -30.70
C GLY A 262 -15.35 19.21 -30.35
N MET A 263 -15.09 18.01 -30.84
CA MET A 263 -15.86 16.81 -30.52
C MET A 263 -15.20 16.04 -29.36
N ASP A 264 -16.02 15.46 -28.49
CA ASP A 264 -15.51 14.61 -27.39
C ASP A 264 -14.63 13.49 -27.93
N ALA A 265 -13.37 13.47 -27.51
CA ALA A 265 -12.49 12.35 -27.84
C ALA A 265 -13.00 11.07 -27.17
N LYS A 266 -13.34 10.07 -27.97
CA LYS A 266 -13.88 8.79 -27.50
C LYS A 266 -12.82 7.91 -26.83
N GLU A 267 -11.54 8.27 -26.98
CA GLU A 267 -10.41 7.55 -26.39
C GLU A 267 -9.32 8.55 -25.94
N PRO A 268 -8.57 8.25 -24.83
CA PRO A 268 -7.48 9.10 -24.39
C PRO A 268 -6.43 9.18 -25.49
N ASN A 269 -6.04 10.38 -25.87
CA ASN A 269 -4.91 10.53 -26.76
C ASN A 269 -3.59 10.24 -26.00
N LEU A 270 -2.48 10.09 -26.73
CA LEU A 270 -1.17 9.78 -26.16
C LEU A 270 -0.68 10.83 -25.13
N ALA A 271 -1.18 12.06 -25.20
CA ALA A 271 -0.84 13.12 -24.25
C ALA A 271 -1.47 12.90 -22.88
N CYS A 272 -2.60 12.20 -22.80
CA CYS A 272 -3.25 11.86 -21.52
C CYS A 272 -2.46 10.82 -20.73
N VAL A 273 -1.66 9.99 -21.37
CA VAL A 273 -0.90 8.90 -20.71
C VAL A 273 0.20 9.43 -19.76
N GLY A 274 0.71 10.63 -19.99
CA GLY A 274 1.69 11.29 -19.12
C GLY A 274 1.08 12.33 -18.16
N CYS A 275 -0.22 12.54 -18.20
CA CYS A 275 -0.89 13.55 -17.38
C CYS A 275 -1.04 13.06 -15.94
N VAL A 276 -0.65 13.88 -14.97
CA VAL A 276 -0.82 13.57 -13.54
C VAL A 276 -2.29 13.43 -13.12
N ASP A 277 -3.18 14.09 -13.85
CA ASP A 277 -4.62 14.10 -13.60
C ASP A 277 -5.38 13.00 -14.39
N TYR A 278 -4.68 12.20 -15.19
CA TYR A 278 -5.25 11.11 -16.01
C TYR A 278 -6.18 10.17 -15.24
N ARG A 279 -5.84 9.89 -13.97
CA ARG A 279 -6.64 9.01 -13.10
C ARG A 279 -8.03 9.54 -12.79
N TYR A 280 -8.27 10.82 -12.93
CA TYR A 280 -9.56 11.47 -12.63
C TYR A 280 -10.42 11.67 -13.88
N CYS A 281 -9.89 11.39 -15.06
CA CYS A 281 -10.60 11.57 -16.32
C CYS A 281 -11.43 10.33 -16.74
N TRP A 282 -11.28 9.18 -16.05
CA TRP A 282 -11.82 7.89 -16.49
C TRP A 282 -12.58 7.12 -15.39
N GLU A 283 -12.89 7.74 -14.28
CA GLU A 283 -13.87 7.24 -13.32
C GLU A 283 -15.25 7.84 -13.64
#